data_14587026844c62241e081179f8c8972f
#
_entry.id   14587026844c62241e081179f8c8972f
#
_cell.length_a   1.000
_cell.length_b   1.000
_cell.length_c   1.000
_cell.angle_alpha   90.00
_cell.angle_beta   90.00
_cell.angle_gamma   90.00
#
_symmetry.space_group_name_H-M   'P 1'
#
loop_
_entity.id
_entity.type
_entity.pdbx_description
1 polymer ?
#
loop_
_entity_poly.entity_id
_entity_poly.type
_entity_poly.pdbx_seq_one_letter_code
_entity_poly.pdbx_strand_id
1 'polypeptide(L)'
;MIAVIHLATRASMKTTALCLSLALALLAGRAGAVEFTQAELARAKALQSRLLTLDSHLDTPANFPRADFDLLAAHPGNALSQVDLPRMQAGALDGGFWAIYTDQGDRSAKAHLEDRDAGLKRLSQIREMLAAHPQQFAEATSPADAARIKAQGKRVVYISMENASPLAADPTLLSFYYGQGLRLMSTVHFINNEFADSATDPKGPEWHGLSPAGRQLVQAAQRLGIVIDQSHASDEVFDQLIALSPVPILLSHSGARAVHDHPRNIDDARLKVLAAHGGVIQMNSYQGYLIDAGATPERKAAEQALQDKYGGEAGMKTADGVRLAADLKALDAKYPVRHATLDDFFAHLEHVLKLIGPEHVGIGMDWDGGGGLPGMEDVADLPKITAWLLRKGYSEQQIADIWSGNVLRVMQQAQDWAAAQPKS
;
A
#
# COMPACT_ATOMS: atom_id res chain seq x y z
N MET A 1 -49.12 26.89 23.10
CA MET A 1 -48.85 25.98 22.01
C MET A 1 -47.45 26.30 21.56
N ILE A 2 -46.44 25.67 22.19
CA ILE A 2 -45.02 26.00 22.06
C ILE A 2 -44.43 24.94 21.13
N ALA A 3 -43.89 25.38 20.00
CA ALA A 3 -43.19 24.54 19.05
C ALA A 3 -41.74 24.36 19.54
N VAL A 4 -41.38 23.10 19.82
CA VAL A 4 -40.00 22.72 20.15
C VAL A 4 -39.24 22.53 18.85
N ILE A 5 -38.27 23.40 18.59
CA ILE A 5 -37.33 23.26 17.50
C ILE A 5 -36.24 22.29 17.95
N HIS A 6 -36.19 21.12 17.35
CA HIS A 6 -35.05 20.20 17.48
C HIS A 6 -33.90 20.70 16.59
N LEU A 7 -32.89 21.27 17.21
CA LEU A 7 -31.58 21.40 16.57
C LEU A 7 -30.94 20.01 16.51
N ALA A 8 -30.97 19.43 15.31
CA ALA A 8 -30.12 18.28 15.01
C ALA A 8 -28.67 18.80 14.82
N THR A 9 -27.85 18.62 15.81
CA THR A 9 -26.40 18.74 15.66
C THR A 9 -25.95 17.59 14.77
N ARG A 10 -25.64 17.90 13.51
CA ARG A 10 -24.92 17.00 12.62
C ARG A 10 -23.49 16.89 13.13
N ALA A 11 -23.18 15.82 13.84
CA ALA A 11 -21.83 15.36 14.02
C ALA A 11 -21.31 14.94 12.62
N SER A 12 -20.34 15.68 12.11
CA SER A 12 -19.54 15.27 10.95
C SER A 12 -18.82 13.99 11.34
N MET A 13 -19.26 12.85 10.81
CA MET A 13 -18.53 11.61 10.92
C MET A 13 -17.33 11.71 9.97
N LYS A 14 -16.21 12.16 10.50
CA LYS A 14 -14.91 11.92 9.87
C LYS A 14 -14.60 10.43 10.06
N THR A 15 -14.96 9.61 9.11
CA THR A 15 -14.52 8.22 9.05
C THR A 15 -13.08 8.20 8.54
N THR A 16 -12.15 8.50 9.43
CA THR A 16 -10.75 8.19 9.21
C THR A 16 -10.60 6.69 9.38
N ALA A 17 -10.44 5.97 8.29
CA ALA A 17 -10.12 4.55 8.33
C ALA A 17 -8.67 4.43 8.81
N LEU A 18 -8.48 4.24 10.11
CA LEU A 18 -7.19 3.88 10.67
C LEU A 18 -6.92 2.42 10.27
N CYS A 19 -5.99 2.21 9.35
CA CYS A 19 -5.43 0.90 9.08
C CYS A 19 -4.58 0.48 10.29
N LEU A 20 -5.21 -0.15 11.29
CA LEU A 20 -4.52 -0.68 12.46
C LEU A 20 -3.69 -1.91 12.06
N SER A 21 -2.39 -1.72 11.92
CA SER A 21 -1.44 -2.82 11.76
C SER A 21 -1.43 -3.68 13.03
N LEU A 22 -1.99 -4.88 12.97
CA LEU A 22 -1.97 -5.83 14.07
C LEU A 22 -0.63 -6.54 14.15
N ALA A 23 0.35 -5.94 14.82
CA ALA A 23 1.57 -6.62 15.21
C ALA A 23 1.35 -7.32 16.57
N LEU A 24 0.84 -8.57 16.57
CA LEU A 24 0.73 -9.37 17.81
C LEU A 24 1.17 -10.80 17.60
N ALA A 25 2.35 -11.10 18.16
CA ALA A 25 2.78 -12.47 18.37
C ALA A 25 1.99 -13.09 19.55
N LEU A 26 1.03 -13.96 19.27
CA LEU A 26 0.50 -14.90 20.25
C LEU A 26 1.02 -16.31 19.93
N LEU A 27 1.92 -16.80 20.75
CA LEU A 27 2.26 -18.21 20.87
C LEU A 27 1.03 -19.01 21.33
N ALA A 28 0.12 -19.29 20.39
CA ALA A 28 -0.88 -20.34 20.53
C ALA A 28 -0.58 -21.35 19.44
N GLY A 29 0.03 -22.47 19.82
CA GLY A 29 0.36 -23.55 18.89
C GLY A 29 -0.85 -23.93 18.05
N ARG A 30 -0.79 -23.64 16.75
CA ARG A 30 -1.68 -24.22 15.73
C ARG A 30 -0.85 -25.18 14.89
N ALA A 31 -1.28 -26.43 14.82
CA ALA A 31 -0.77 -27.37 13.84
C ALA A 31 -1.02 -26.80 12.44
N GLY A 32 0.04 -26.47 11.70
CA GLY A 32 -0.05 -26.14 10.29
C GLY A 32 0.55 -24.83 9.81
N ALA A 33 1.04 -23.92 10.68
CA ALA A 33 1.65 -22.67 10.21
C ALA A 33 2.99 -22.95 9.50
N VAL A 34 3.21 -22.29 8.35
CA VAL A 34 4.50 -22.34 7.66
C VAL A 34 5.61 -21.86 8.61
N GLU A 35 6.53 -22.76 8.95
CA GLU A 35 7.73 -22.45 9.71
C GLU A 35 8.96 -22.56 8.82
N PHE A 36 9.94 -21.68 9.06
CA PHE A 36 11.22 -21.68 8.38
C PHE A 36 12.34 -21.95 9.37
N THR A 37 13.27 -22.84 8.99
CA THR A 37 14.49 -23.04 9.74
C THR A 37 15.39 -21.80 9.66
N GLN A 38 16.28 -21.63 10.64
CA GLN A 38 17.28 -20.56 10.60
C GLN A 38 18.18 -20.64 9.35
N ALA A 39 18.48 -21.85 8.88
CA ALA A 39 19.26 -22.05 7.67
C ALA A 39 18.53 -21.57 6.40
N GLU A 40 17.21 -21.80 6.29
CA GLU A 40 16.39 -21.29 5.19
C GLU A 40 16.31 -19.77 5.21
N LEU A 41 16.07 -19.15 6.38
CA LEU A 41 16.03 -17.70 6.51
C LEU A 41 17.39 -17.06 6.21
N ALA A 42 18.49 -17.65 6.68
CA ALA A 42 19.83 -17.16 6.37
C ALA A 42 20.14 -17.25 4.87
N ARG A 43 19.76 -18.35 4.20
CA ARG A 43 19.90 -18.50 2.75
C ARG A 43 19.05 -17.50 1.99
N ALA A 44 17.80 -17.32 2.40
CA ALA A 44 16.88 -16.37 1.80
C ALA A 44 17.39 -14.92 1.93
N LYS A 45 17.82 -14.52 3.12
CA LYS A 45 18.39 -13.20 3.37
C LYS A 45 19.67 -12.98 2.56
N ALA A 46 20.55 -13.97 2.47
CA ALA A 46 21.78 -13.89 1.67
C ALA A 46 21.47 -13.71 0.18
N LEU A 47 20.47 -14.40 -0.36
CA LEU A 47 20.00 -14.18 -1.73
C LEU A 47 19.42 -12.75 -1.86
N GLN A 48 18.46 -12.39 -1.03
CA GLN A 48 17.74 -11.12 -1.07
C GLN A 48 18.69 -9.90 -1.00
N SER A 49 19.76 -9.99 -0.21
CA SER A 49 20.78 -8.94 -0.13
C SER A 49 21.54 -8.71 -1.44
N ARG A 50 21.64 -9.73 -2.32
CA ARG A 50 22.25 -9.59 -3.65
C ARG A 50 21.27 -9.07 -4.70
N LEU A 51 19.97 -9.33 -4.54
CA LEU A 51 18.93 -8.85 -5.42
C LEU A 51 18.60 -7.38 -5.12
N LEU A 52 17.95 -6.70 -6.05
CA LEU A 52 17.26 -5.46 -5.76
C LEU A 52 15.88 -5.80 -5.22
N THR A 53 15.55 -5.30 -4.02
CA THR A 53 14.29 -5.59 -3.34
C THR A 53 13.52 -4.32 -3.09
N LEU A 54 12.33 -4.23 -3.70
CA LEU A 54 11.44 -3.09 -3.58
C LEU A 54 10.06 -3.57 -3.11
N ASP A 55 9.42 -2.76 -2.27
CA ASP A 55 8.01 -2.87 -1.95
C ASP A 55 7.24 -1.78 -2.68
N SER A 56 6.12 -2.13 -3.31
CA SER A 56 5.37 -1.19 -4.14
C SER A 56 4.41 -0.31 -3.37
N HIS A 57 4.27 -0.50 -2.03
CA HIS A 57 3.39 0.33 -1.24
C HIS A 57 3.86 0.46 0.21
N LEU A 58 4.34 1.65 0.56
CA LEU A 58 4.85 2.00 1.89
C LEU A 58 4.16 3.29 2.36
N ASP A 59 3.30 3.18 3.39
CA ASP A 59 2.68 4.34 4.05
C ASP A 59 3.54 4.96 5.15
N THR A 60 4.79 4.57 5.21
CA THR A 60 5.78 5.09 6.15
C THR A 60 5.81 6.62 6.25
N PRO A 61 5.55 7.40 5.18
CA PRO A 61 5.43 8.85 5.29
C PRO A 61 4.35 9.33 6.27
N ALA A 62 3.36 8.51 6.63
CA ALA A 62 2.38 8.83 7.66
C ALA A 62 3.03 9.01 9.05
N ASN A 63 4.20 8.41 9.27
CA ASN A 63 4.94 8.53 10.52
C ASN A 63 5.77 9.84 10.63
N PHE A 64 6.11 10.50 9.53
CA PHE A 64 7.00 11.66 9.51
C PHE A 64 6.50 12.88 10.30
N PRO A 65 5.17 13.17 10.40
CA PRO A 65 4.69 14.26 11.24
C PRO A 65 4.85 14.04 12.74
N ARG A 66 5.13 12.80 13.18
CA ARG A 66 5.26 12.47 14.61
C ARG A 66 6.60 12.97 15.11
N ALA A 67 6.58 13.91 16.04
CA ALA A 67 7.79 14.59 16.53
C ALA A 67 8.80 13.65 17.22
N ASP A 68 8.36 12.46 17.64
CA ASP A 68 9.16 11.42 18.29
C ASP A 68 9.46 10.22 17.36
N PHE A 69 9.17 10.33 16.07
CA PHE A 69 9.54 9.32 15.09
C PHE A 69 10.94 9.57 14.52
N ASP A 70 11.82 8.60 14.69
CA ASP A 70 13.15 8.59 14.08
C ASP A 70 13.28 7.40 13.13
N LEU A 71 13.26 7.68 11.83
CA LEU A 71 13.41 6.67 10.78
C LEU A 71 14.75 5.90 10.85
N LEU A 72 15.77 6.47 11.50
CA LEU A 72 17.09 5.83 11.67
C LEU A 72 17.18 4.94 12.91
N ALA A 73 16.19 5.02 13.82
CA ALA A 73 16.11 4.20 15.01
C ALA A 73 15.12 3.03 14.84
N ALA A 74 15.41 1.89 15.47
CA ALA A 74 14.50 0.74 15.43
C ALA A 74 13.31 0.94 16.39
N HIS A 75 12.12 0.60 15.92
CA HIS A 75 10.86 0.68 16.69
C HIS A 75 10.20 -0.70 16.85
N PRO A 76 10.87 -1.70 17.46
CA PRO A 76 10.33 -3.05 17.56
C PRO A 76 9.08 -3.10 18.44
N GLY A 77 8.08 -3.90 18.05
CA GLY A 77 6.82 -4.06 18.77
C GLY A 77 5.94 -2.81 18.80
N ASN A 78 6.21 -1.84 17.94
CA ASN A 78 5.41 -0.63 17.80
C ASN A 78 4.32 -0.84 16.73
N ALA A 79 3.04 -0.77 17.12
CA ALA A 79 1.91 -0.96 16.21
C ALA A 79 1.73 0.17 15.18
N LEU A 80 2.47 1.28 15.33
CA LEU A 80 2.40 2.44 14.45
C LEU A 80 3.62 2.59 13.53
N SER A 81 4.56 1.65 13.57
CA SER A 81 5.76 1.69 12.74
C SER A 81 6.24 0.29 12.42
N GLN A 82 6.21 -0.05 11.15
CA GLN A 82 6.69 -1.33 10.62
C GLN A 82 7.95 -1.16 9.77
N VAL A 83 8.28 0.10 9.41
CA VAL A 83 9.43 0.44 8.55
C VAL A 83 10.34 1.44 9.26
N ASP A 84 11.60 1.07 9.41
CA ASP A 84 12.70 1.95 9.77
C ASP A 84 14.00 1.41 9.16
N LEU A 85 15.04 2.22 9.13
CA LEU A 85 16.30 1.84 8.48
C LEU A 85 16.92 0.56 9.05
N PRO A 86 17.01 0.35 10.39
CA PRO A 86 17.54 -0.90 10.95
C PRO A 86 16.74 -2.14 10.51
N ARG A 87 15.42 -2.06 10.50
CA ARG A 87 14.56 -3.18 10.07
C ARG A 87 14.58 -3.40 8.57
N MET A 88 14.67 -2.33 7.74
CA MET A 88 14.94 -2.46 6.31
C MET A 88 16.27 -3.19 6.04
N GLN A 89 17.31 -2.89 6.83
CA GLN A 89 18.59 -3.60 6.74
C GLN A 89 18.47 -5.06 7.20
N ALA A 90 17.74 -5.32 8.28
CA ALA A 90 17.49 -6.67 8.78
C ALA A 90 16.74 -7.53 7.78
N GLY A 91 15.71 -6.97 7.12
CA GLY A 91 14.90 -7.63 6.11
C GLY A 91 15.48 -7.59 4.69
N ALA A 92 16.66 -6.96 4.51
CA ALA A 92 17.28 -6.74 3.20
C ALA A 92 16.33 -6.06 2.19
N LEU A 93 15.52 -5.10 2.65
CA LEU A 93 14.68 -4.25 1.81
C LEU A 93 15.50 -3.05 1.31
N ASP A 94 15.65 -2.91 0.01
CA ASP A 94 16.40 -1.80 -0.58
C ASP A 94 15.58 -0.51 -0.70
N GLY A 95 14.27 -0.58 -0.61
CA GLY A 95 13.38 0.58 -0.68
C GLY A 95 12.02 0.24 -1.26
N GLY A 96 11.35 1.22 -1.85
CA GLY A 96 10.03 1.03 -2.42
C GLY A 96 9.35 2.32 -2.85
N PHE A 97 8.04 2.23 -3.01
CA PHE A 97 7.16 3.35 -3.35
C PHE A 97 6.55 3.92 -2.08
N TRP A 98 6.94 5.16 -1.77
CA TRP A 98 6.56 5.87 -0.55
C TRP A 98 5.33 6.72 -0.84
N ALA A 99 4.22 6.41 -0.18
CA ALA A 99 2.92 6.94 -0.54
C ALA A 99 2.68 8.37 -0.05
N ILE A 100 2.24 9.23 -0.96
CA ILE A 100 1.45 10.41 -0.64
C ILE A 100 0.03 9.90 -0.45
N TYR A 101 -0.27 9.39 0.75
CA TYR A 101 -1.62 9.03 1.13
C TYR A 101 -2.36 10.23 1.69
N THR A 102 -3.63 10.39 1.34
CA THR A 102 -4.54 11.36 1.92
C THR A 102 -5.89 10.73 2.20
N ASP A 103 -6.40 10.98 3.41
CA ASP A 103 -7.81 10.69 3.68
C ASP A 103 -8.69 11.51 2.74
N GLN A 104 -9.82 10.95 2.38
CA GLN A 104 -10.81 11.64 1.58
C GLN A 104 -11.89 12.21 2.49
N GLY A 105 -12.07 13.54 2.44
CA GLY A 105 -13.14 14.24 3.11
C GLY A 105 -14.49 14.13 2.40
N ASP A 106 -15.43 15.01 2.78
CA ASP A 106 -16.60 15.26 1.94
C ASP A 106 -16.12 15.94 0.64
N ARG A 107 -16.96 15.95 -0.40
CA ARG A 107 -16.60 16.49 -1.73
C ARG A 107 -17.01 17.97 -1.87
N SER A 108 -16.91 18.74 -0.77
CA SER A 108 -17.09 20.19 -0.81
C SER A 108 -15.83 20.88 -1.33
N ALA A 109 -15.98 22.10 -1.84
CA ALA A 109 -14.83 22.89 -2.28
C ALA A 109 -13.80 23.10 -1.14
N LYS A 110 -14.25 23.16 0.12
CA LYS A 110 -13.37 23.24 1.28
C LYS A 110 -12.58 21.95 1.48
N ALA A 111 -13.25 20.78 1.41
CA ALA A 111 -12.58 19.50 1.56
C ALA A 111 -11.56 19.24 0.44
N HIS A 112 -11.87 19.60 -0.79
CA HIS A 112 -10.91 19.53 -1.89
C HIS A 112 -9.64 20.37 -1.66
N LEU A 113 -9.77 21.55 -1.03
CA LEU A 113 -8.60 22.35 -0.66
C LEU A 113 -7.82 21.70 0.50
N GLU A 114 -8.51 21.12 1.48
CA GLU A 114 -7.89 20.39 2.58
C GLU A 114 -7.13 19.15 2.07
N ASP A 115 -7.71 18.37 1.15
CA ASP A 115 -7.07 17.22 0.53
C ASP A 115 -5.82 17.64 -0.28
N ARG A 116 -5.93 18.72 -1.07
CA ARG A 116 -4.78 19.30 -1.79
C ARG A 116 -3.65 19.65 -0.83
N ASP A 117 -3.95 20.36 0.24
CA ASP A 117 -2.95 20.84 1.20
C ASP A 117 -2.34 19.68 1.98
N ALA A 118 -3.13 18.63 2.29
CA ALA A 118 -2.63 17.40 2.90
C ALA A 118 -1.65 16.66 1.98
N GLY A 119 -1.98 16.51 0.69
CA GLY A 119 -1.09 15.88 -0.29
C GLY A 119 0.22 16.67 -0.49
N LEU A 120 0.14 18.00 -0.59
CA LEU A 120 1.34 18.86 -0.68
C LEU A 120 2.20 18.77 0.58
N LYS A 121 1.58 18.73 1.76
CA LYS A 121 2.28 18.54 3.03
C LYS A 121 2.99 17.19 3.10
N ARG A 122 2.34 16.11 2.69
CA ARG A 122 2.94 14.77 2.67
C ARG A 122 4.15 14.72 1.71
N LEU A 123 4.01 15.31 0.53
CA LEU A 123 5.14 15.47 -0.40
C LEU A 123 6.32 16.22 0.25
N SER A 124 6.03 17.35 0.93
CA SER A 124 7.08 18.14 1.64
C SER A 124 7.79 17.28 2.68
N GLN A 125 7.06 16.48 3.46
CA GLN A 125 7.63 15.59 4.47
C GLN A 125 8.56 14.52 3.88
N ILE A 126 8.18 13.92 2.74
CA ILE A 126 9.07 12.99 2.03
C ILE A 126 10.34 13.71 1.55
N ARG A 127 10.21 14.92 0.99
CA ARG A 127 11.35 15.71 0.54
C ARG A 127 12.27 16.14 1.70
N GLU A 128 11.68 16.52 2.83
CA GLU A 128 12.43 16.87 4.05
C GLU A 128 13.20 15.66 4.59
N MET A 129 12.59 14.47 4.61
CA MET A 129 13.24 13.22 5.00
C MET A 129 14.45 12.92 4.08
N LEU A 130 14.27 13.02 2.76
CA LEU A 130 15.36 12.82 1.80
C LEU A 130 16.50 13.82 1.99
N ALA A 131 16.17 15.08 2.26
CA ALA A 131 17.16 16.13 2.50
C ALA A 131 17.89 15.96 3.86
N ALA A 132 17.20 15.46 4.87
CA ALA A 132 17.77 15.19 6.20
C ALA A 132 18.70 13.96 6.22
N HIS A 133 18.44 12.96 5.36
CA HIS A 133 19.15 11.68 5.37
C HIS A 133 19.77 11.28 4.01
N PRO A 134 20.54 12.18 3.36
CA PRO A 134 21.05 11.96 2.00
C PRO A 134 22.11 10.86 1.90
N GLN A 135 22.63 10.39 3.04
CA GLN A 135 23.58 9.27 3.10
C GLN A 135 22.87 7.92 3.16
N GLN A 136 21.63 7.88 3.62
CA GLN A 136 20.85 6.65 3.84
C GLN A 136 19.79 6.44 2.76
N PHE A 137 19.21 7.50 2.23
CA PHE A 137 18.11 7.46 1.27
C PHE A 137 18.43 8.29 0.02
N ALA A 138 17.88 7.87 -1.11
CA ALA A 138 17.94 8.66 -2.33
C ALA A 138 16.66 8.46 -3.16
N GLU A 139 16.20 9.55 -3.78
CA GLU A 139 15.08 9.55 -4.70
C GLU A 139 15.43 8.83 -6.00
N ALA A 140 14.48 8.01 -6.47
CA ALA A 140 14.50 7.38 -7.77
C ALA A 140 13.33 7.90 -8.62
N THR A 141 13.60 8.22 -9.88
CA THR A 141 12.59 8.69 -10.84
C THR A 141 12.56 7.87 -12.12
N SER A 142 13.50 6.94 -12.27
CA SER A 142 13.58 5.98 -13.36
C SER A 142 13.91 4.58 -12.85
N PRO A 143 13.60 3.51 -13.58
CA PRO A 143 13.97 2.15 -13.20
C PRO A 143 15.49 1.97 -12.95
N ALA A 144 16.31 2.63 -13.74
CA ALA A 144 17.77 2.55 -13.60
C ALA A 144 18.32 3.16 -12.30
N ASP A 145 17.60 4.11 -11.71
CA ASP A 145 18.00 4.76 -10.46
C ASP A 145 18.08 3.78 -9.29
N ALA A 146 17.18 2.82 -9.22
CA ALA A 146 17.10 1.89 -8.10
C ALA A 146 18.41 1.07 -7.95
N ALA A 147 18.91 0.50 -9.03
CA ALA A 147 20.18 -0.24 -9.02
C ALA A 147 21.36 0.66 -8.67
N ARG A 148 21.39 1.89 -9.22
CA ARG A 148 22.42 2.89 -8.94
C ARG A 148 22.42 3.31 -7.46
N ILE A 149 21.26 3.54 -6.87
CA ILE A 149 21.08 3.93 -5.47
C ILE A 149 21.53 2.78 -4.54
N LYS A 150 21.07 1.54 -4.83
CA LYS A 150 21.51 0.35 -4.09
C LYS A 150 23.04 0.20 -4.13
N ALA A 151 23.67 0.39 -5.28
CA ALA A 151 25.14 0.31 -5.41
C ALA A 151 25.88 1.35 -4.55
N GLN A 152 25.22 2.44 -4.16
CA GLN A 152 25.72 3.43 -3.21
C GLN A 152 25.46 3.06 -1.74
N GLY A 153 24.83 1.92 -1.47
CA GLY A 153 24.45 1.49 -0.12
C GLY A 153 23.26 2.25 0.47
N LYS A 154 22.51 2.99 -0.35
CA LYS A 154 21.34 3.79 0.07
C LYS A 154 20.04 3.04 -0.18
N ARG A 155 18.98 3.51 0.48
CA ARG A 155 17.60 3.02 0.28
C ARG A 155 16.93 3.84 -0.82
N VAL A 156 16.20 3.13 -1.68
CA VAL A 156 15.48 3.68 -2.83
C VAL A 156 14.15 4.26 -2.40
N VAL A 157 13.88 5.49 -2.81
CA VAL A 157 12.59 6.15 -2.58
C VAL A 157 11.99 6.54 -3.92
N TYR A 158 11.01 5.77 -4.38
CA TYR A 158 10.05 6.22 -5.40
C TYR A 158 8.90 6.92 -4.70
N ILE A 159 8.37 7.98 -5.28
CA ILE A 159 7.18 8.66 -4.77
C ILE A 159 5.95 8.13 -5.49
N SER A 160 4.97 7.66 -4.71
CA SER A 160 3.63 7.30 -5.19
C SER A 160 2.56 8.23 -4.61
N MET A 161 1.39 8.24 -5.23
CA MET A 161 0.20 8.91 -4.70
C MET A 161 -0.90 7.87 -4.57
N GLU A 162 -1.41 7.71 -3.36
CA GLU A 162 -2.59 6.91 -3.08
C GLU A 162 -3.78 7.82 -2.83
N ASN A 163 -4.85 7.61 -3.60
CA ASN A 163 -5.99 8.50 -3.70
C ASN A 163 -5.67 9.83 -4.42
N ALA A 164 -6.28 10.03 -5.58
CA ALA A 164 -6.08 11.25 -6.37
C ALA A 164 -6.86 12.48 -5.86
N SER A 165 -7.58 12.40 -4.73
CA SER A 165 -8.36 13.52 -4.18
C SER A 165 -7.56 14.82 -4.01
N PRO A 166 -6.24 14.84 -3.74
CA PRO A 166 -5.43 16.06 -3.75
C PRO A 166 -5.46 16.83 -5.07
N LEU A 167 -5.81 16.17 -6.16
CA LEU A 167 -5.89 16.77 -7.50
C LEU A 167 -7.32 17.28 -7.84
N ALA A 168 -8.32 17.05 -6.97
CA ALA A 168 -9.71 17.42 -7.26
C ALA A 168 -9.92 18.93 -7.34
N ALA A 169 -9.23 19.70 -6.48
CA ALA A 169 -9.30 21.16 -6.51
C ALA A 169 -8.60 21.77 -7.74
N ASP A 170 -7.49 21.15 -8.17
CA ASP A 170 -6.68 21.61 -9.30
C ASP A 170 -5.91 20.44 -9.93
N PRO A 171 -6.46 19.81 -10.98
CA PRO A 171 -5.79 18.71 -11.68
C PRO A 171 -4.45 19.08 -12.36
N THR A 172 -4.16 20.37 -12.55
CA THR A 172 -2.89 20.82 -13.14
C THR A 172 -1.69 20.56 -12.22
N LEU A 173 -1.94 20.37 -10.90
CA LEU A 173 -0.93 19.96 -9.93
C LEU A 173 -0.32 18.60 -10.24
N LEU A 174 -0.94 17.76 -11.08
CA LEU A 174 -0.33 16.50 -11.52
C LEU A 174 1.07 16.71 -12.12
N SER A 175 1.23 17.73 -12.97
CA SER A 175 2.54 18.07 -13.57
C SER A 175 3.54 18.55 -12.51
N PHE A 176 3.08 19.26 -11.49
CA PHE A 176 3.91 19.64 -10.35
C PHE A 176 4.37 18.40 -9.58
N TYR A 177 3.47 17.50 -9.19
CA TYR A 177 3.82 16.26 -8.49
C TYR A 177 4.79 15.40 -9.30
N TYR A 178 4.58 15.28 -10.62
CA TYR A 178 5.53 14.59 -11.50
C TYR A 178 6.92 15.22 -11.46
N GLY A 179 7.00 16.55 -11.53
CA GLY A 179 8.26 17.30 -11.40
C GLY A 179 8.93 17.13 -10.03
N GLN A 180 8.14 16.80 -9.00
CA GLN A 180 8.60 16.48 -7.65
C GLN A 180 8.85 14.99 -7.41
N GLY A 181 8.86 14.17 -8.46
CA GLY A 181 9.26 12.76 -8.38
C GLY A 181 8.13 11.74 -8.38
N LEU A 182 6.85 12.13 -8.50
CA LEU A 182 5.72 11.18 -8.57
C LEU A 182 5.87 10.25 -9.78
N ARG A 183 5.77 8.93 -9.57
CA ARG A 183 5.93 7.90 -10.63
C ARG A 183 4.84 6.83 -10.62
N LEU A 184 4.02 6.74 -9.59
CA LEU A 184 2.92 5.78 -9.46
C LEU A 184 1.73 6.52 -8.85
N MET A 185 0.50 6.29 -9.35
CA MET A 185 -0.69 6.97 -8.85
C MET A 185 -1.93 6.09 -8.95
N SER A 186 -2.68 5.95 -7.85
CA SER A 186 -4.04 5.43 -7.86
C SER A 186 -5.08 6.54 -8.00
N THR A 187 -6.27 6.21 -8.49
CA THR A 187 -7.34 7.17 -8.73
C THR A 187 -8.22 7.41 -7.51
N VAL A 188 -8.34 6.44 -6.62
CA VAL A 188 -9.33 6.40 -5.52
C VAL A 188 -8.80 5.55 -4.37
N HIS A 189 -9.41 5.72 -3.17
CA HIS A 189 -9.16 4.87 -2.00
C HIS A 189 -10.47 4.20 -1.52
N PHE A 190 -10.88 4.32 -0.26
CA PHE A 190 -12.00 3.56 0.33
C PHE A 190 -13.40 4.02 -0.10
N ILE A 191 -13.56 5.24 -0.56
CA ILE A 191 -14.85 5.79 -1.01
C ILE A 191 -14.70 6.46 -2.37
N ASN A 192 -15.79 6.54 -3.14
CA ASN A 192 -15.83 7.19 -4.44
C ASN A 192 -15.38 8.65 -4.34
N ASN A 193 -14.63 9.11 -5.33
CA ASN A 193 -14.20 10.50 -5.43
C ASN A 193 -14.56 11.12 -6.80
N GLU A 194 -13.98 12.25 -7.14
CA GLU A 194 -14.23 12.95 -8.40
C GLU A 194 -13.75 12.18 -9.63
N PHE A 195 -12.87 11.18 -9.44
CA PHE A 195 -12.18 10.52 -10.53
C PHE A 195 -12.65 9.09 -10.78
N ALA A 196 -13.04 8.35 -9.72
CA ALA A 196 -13.31 6.92 -9.86
C ALA A 196 -14.21 6.37 -8.75
N ASP A 197 -14.80 5.21 -9.05
CA ASP A 197 -15.48 4.39 -8.05
C ASP A 197 -14.48 3.54 -7.28
N SER A 198 -14.65 3.53 -5.95
CA SER A 198 -13.94 2.62 -5.03
C SER A 198 -14.56 1.23 -5.07
N ALA A 199 -13.74 0.21 -4.86
CA ALA A 199 -14.21 -1.16 -4.65
C ALA A 199 -15.02 -1.34 -3.34
N THR A 200 -14.89 -0.40 -2.40
CA THR A 200 -15.40 -0.55 -1.02
C THR A 200 -16.35 0.55 -0.57
N ASP A 201 -16.76 1.48 -1.47
CA ASP A 201 -17.73 2.50 -1.07
C ASP A 201 -19.06 1.86 -0.68
N PRO A 202 -19.55 2.03 0.56
CA PRO A 202 -20.81 1.46 1.00
C PRO A 202 -22.04 2.02 0.25
N LYS A 203 -21.88 3.11 -0.49
CA LYS A 203 -22.94 3.69 -1.34
C LYS A 203 -23.05 3.00 -2.69
N GLY A 204 -22.07 2.13 -3.03
CA GLY A 204 -21.95 1.52 -4.34
C GLY A 204 -21.41 2.47 -5.42
N PRO A 205 -21.42 2.06 -6.69
CA PRO A 205 -20.83 2.81 -7.79
C PRO A 205 -21.60 4.10 -8.08
N GLU A 206 -20.86 5.18 -8.31
CA GLU A 206 -21.38 6.49 -8.74
C GLU A 206 -21.18 6.71 -10.25
N TRP A 207 -19.99 6.37 -10.73
CA TRP A 207 -19.54 6.62 -12.10
C TRP A 207 -19.64 5.38 -13.00
N HIS A 208 -19.89 4.22 -12.42
CA HIS A 208 -19.74 2.93 -13.07
C HIS A 208 -18.35 2.76 -13.70
N GLY A 209 -17.33 3.08 -12.91
CA GLY A 209 -15.91 3.06 -13.26
C GLY A 209 -15.23 4.40 -13.11
N LEU A 210 -14.51 4.84 -14.13
CA LEU A 210 -13.88 6.17 -14.18
C LEU A 210 -14.90 7.26 -14.53
N SER A 211 -14.90 8.37 -13.80
CA SER A 211 -15.60 9.58 -14.20
C SER A 211 -14.99 10.20 -15.47
N PRO A 212 -15.66 11.17 -16.12
CA PRO A 212 -15.04 11.94 -17.20
C PRO A 212 -13.73 12.62 -16.78
N ALA A 213 -13.65 13.16 -15.56
CA ALA A 213 -12.44 13.76 -15.01
C ALA A 213 -11.36 12.70 -14.75
N GLY A 214 -11.74 11.52 -14.24
CA GLY A 214 -10.84 10.39 -14.02
C GLY A 214 -10.19 9.89 -15.30
N ARG A 215 -10.94 9.78 -16.39
CA ARG A 215 -10.38 9.42 -17.71
C ARG A 215 -9.33 10.43 -18.19
N GLN A 216 -9.61 11.73 -18.01
CA GLN A 216 -8.68 12.79 -18.39
C GLN A 216 -7.42 12.74 -17.50
N LEU A 217 -7.58 12.53 -16.19
CA LEU A 217 -6.47 12.41 -15.25
C LEU A 217 -5.57 11.22 -15.59
N VAL A 218 -6.13 10.04 -15.83
CA VAL A 218 -5.39 8.84 -16.24
C VAL A 218 -4.58 9.09 -17.51
N GLN A 219 -5.21 9.67 -18.54
CA GLN A 219 -4.52 10.00 -19.78
C GLN A 219 -3.41 11.04 -19.59
N ALA A 220 -3.62 12.03 -18.74
CA ALA A 220 -2.60 13.02 -18.42
C ALA A 220 -1.41 12.40 -17.66
N ALA A 221 -1.68 11.52 -16.67
CA ALA A 221 -0.65 10.80 -15.93
C ALA A 221 0.20 9.91 -16.84
N GLN A 222 -0.44 9.15 -17.74
CA GLN A 222 0.27 8.31 -18.69
C GLN A 222 1.13 9.10 -19.66
N ARG A 223 0.66 10.27 -20.15
CA ARG A 223 1.49 11.16 -20.98
C ARG A 223 2.75 11.66 -20.26
N LEU A 224 2.74 11.73 -18.96
CA LEU A 224 3.91 12.04 -18.12
C LEU A 224 4.79 10.82 -17.84
N GLY A 225 4.33 9.59 -18.14
CA GLY A 225 5.05 8.35 -17.79
C GLY A 225 4.83 7.91 -16.35
N ILE A 226 3.74 8.36 -15.71
CA ILE A 226 3.29 7.89 -14.40
C ILE A 226 2.57 6.57 -14.59
N VAL A 227 2.94 5.54 -13.82
CA VAL A 227 2.24 4.25 -13.78
C VAL A 227 0.88 4.43 -13.11
N ILE A 228 -0.16 3.85 -13.70
CA ILE A 228 -1.50 3.85 -13.09
C ILE A 228 -1.65 2.63 -12.20
N ASP A 229 -2.03 2.88 -10.96
CA ASP A 229 -2.35 1.89 -9.96
C ASP A 229 -3.86 1.71 -9.85
N GLN A 230 -4.30 0.45 -9.98
CA GLN A 230 -5.71 0.09 -9.87
C GLN A 230 -6.11 -0.29 -8.44
N SER A 231 -5.16 -0.46 -7.52
CA SER A 231 -5.48 -0.79 -6.13
C SER A 231 -6.53 0.17 -5.57
N HIS A 232 -7.49 -0.35 -4.79
CA HIS A 232 -8.69 0.32 -4.26
C HIS A 232 -9.82 0.59 -5.26
N ALA A 233 -9.56 0.70 -6.54
CA ALA A 233 -10.59 1.01 -7.52
C ALA A 233 -11.50 -0.19 -7.82
N SER A 234 -12.71 0.09 -8.27
CA SER A 234 -13.71 -0.96 -8.59
C SER A 234 -13.29 -1.83 -9.78
N ASP A 235 -13.98 -2.96 -9.94
CA ASP A 235 -13.79 -3.86 -11.07
C ASP A 235 -14.04 -3.16 -12.42
N GLU A 236 -15.00 -2.24 -12.48
CA GLU A 236 -15.32 -1.45 -13.66
C GLU A 236 -14.21 -0.46 -13.99
N VAL A 237 -13.54 0.09 -12.98
CA VAL A 237 -12.35 0.92 -13.19
C VAL A 237 -11.24 0.08 -13.81
N PHE A 238 -10.99 -1.14 -13.29
CA PHE A 238 -10.02 -2.06 -13.89
C PHE A 238 -10.31 -2.30 -15.39
N ASP A 239 -11.54 -2.68 -15.72
CA ASP A 239 -11.95 -3.00 -17.09
C ASP A 239 -11.75 -1.79 -18.02
N GLN A 240 -12.05 -0.59 -17.53
CA GLN A 240 -11.86 0.66 -18.27
C GLN A 240 -10.39 1.07 -18.37
N LEU A 241 -9.57 0.83 -17.35
CA LEU A 241 -8.13 1.08 -17.40
C LEU A 241 -7.44 0.19 -18.43
N ILE A 242 -7.79 -1.10 -18.48
CA ILE A 242 -7.27 -2.02 -19.51
C ILE A 242 -7.62 -1.55 -20.93
N ALA A 243 -8.84 -1.05 -21.14
CA ALA A 243 -9.27 -0.56 -22.43
C ALA A 243 -8.63 0.80 -22.82
N LEU A 244 -8.32 1.63 -21.83
CA LEU A 244 -7.83 3.00 -22.03
C LEU A 244 -6.31 3.09 -22.08
N SER A 245 -5.61 2.24 -21.34
CA SER A 245 -4.17 2.33 -21.13
C SER A 245 -3.39 1.74 -22.30
N PRO A 246 -2.51 2.52 -22.95
CA PRO A 246 -1.60 2.01 -23.97
C PRO A 246 -0.38 1.27 -23.39
N VAL A 247 -0.25 1.25 -22.06
CA VAL A 247 0.86 0.65 -21.31
C VAL A 247 0.32 -0.19 -20.16
N PRO A 248 1.10 -1.15 -19.64
CA PRO A 248 0.68 -1.95 -18.50
C PRO A 248 0.30 -1.10 -17.28
N ILE A 249 -0.70 -1.58 -16.54
CA ILE A 249 -1.10 -1.04 -15.24
C ILE A 249 -0.55 -1.89 -14.09
N LEU A 250 -0.56 -1.32 -12.90
CA LEU A 250 -0.13 -1.97 -11.67
C LEU A 250 -1.33 -2.13 -10.70
N LEU A 251 -1.34 -3.19 -9.92
CA LEU A 251 -2.07 -3.29 -8.67
C LEU A 251 -1.01 -3.26 -7.56
N SER A 252 -0.77 -2.10 -6.96
CA SER A 252 0.37 -1.89 -6.05
C SER A 252 0.30 -2.70 -4.75
N HIS A 253 -0.91 -3.05 -4.29
CA HIS A 253 -1.18 -3.86 -3.11
C HIS A 253 -2.59 -4.46 -3.18
N SER A 254 -2.70 -5.69 -3.64
CA SER A 254 -3.99 -6.37 -3.83
C SER A 254 -3.88 -7.88 -3.54
N GLY A 255 -5.01 -8.58 -3.51
CA GLY A 255 -5.08 -10.02 -3.26
C GLY A 255 -5.92 -10.77 -4.30
N ALA A 256 -6.05 -12.08 -4.15
CA ALA A 256 -6.82 -12.95 -5.03
C ALA A 256 -8.23 -13.18 -4.48
N ARG A 257 -9.26 -12.80 -5.23
CA ARG A 257 -10.67 -12.99 -4.84
C ARG A 257 -11.06 -14.47 -4.76
N ALA A 258 -10.43 -15.31 -5.56
CA ALA A 258 -10.64 -16.75 -5.50
C ALA A 258 -10.18 -17.40 -4.18
N VAL A 259 -9.27 -16.76 -3.44
CA VAL A 259 -8.80 -17.23 -2.12
C VAL A 259 -9.65 -16.65 -1.00
N HIS A 260 -9.95 -15.34 -1.08
CA HIS A 260 -10.87 -14.68 -0.18
C HIS A 260 -11.76 -13.70 -0.96
N ASP A 261 -13.07 -13.96 -0.96
CA ASP A 261 -14.05 -13.14 -1.66
C ASP A 261 -14.25 -11.79 -0.94
N HIS A 262 -13.42 -10.83 -1.35
CA HIS A 262 -13.45 -9.46 -0.86
C HIS A 262 -13.38 -8.49 -2.04
N PRO A 263 -14.13 -7.39 -2.08
CA PRO A 263 -14.15 -6.47 -3.22
C PRO A 263 -12.78 -5.82 -3.52
N ARG A 264 -11.88 -5.74 -2.53
CA ARG A 264 -10.49 -5.26 -2.71
C ARG A 264 -9.59 -6.25 -3.45
N ASN A 265 -10.00 -7.51 -3.53
CA ASN A 265 -9.28 -8.57 -4.24
C ASN A 265 -9.76 -8.65 -5.68
N ILE A 266 -8.85 -9.00 -6.59
CA ILE A 266 -9.15 -9.14 -8.02
C ILE A 266 -9.51 -10.59 -8.36
N ASP A 267 -10.45 -10.77 -9.28
CA ASP A 267 -10.86 -12.10 -9.73
C ASP A 267 -9.90 -12.69 -10.79
N ASP A 268 -9.99 -14.01 -11.00
CA ASP A 268 -9.11 -14.77 -11.89
C ASP A 268 -9.22 -14.36 -13.37
N ALA A 269 -10.39 -13.91 -13.80
CA ALA A 269 -10.58 -13.46 -15.18
C ALA A 269 -9.79 -12.17 -15.42
N ARG A 270 -9.89 -11.21 -14.51
CA ARG A 270 -9.16 -9.94 -14.58
C ARG A 270 -7.66 -10.12 -14.35
N LEU A 271 -7.24 -11.08 -13.49
CA LEU A 271 -5.82 -11.44 -13.35
C LEU A 271 -5.22 -11.91 -14.67
N LYS A 272 -5.92 -12.75 -15.43
CA LYS A 272 -5.48 -13.19 -16.75
C LYS A 272 -5.42 -12.04 -17.76
N VAL A 273 -6.39 -11.13 -17.72
CA VAL A 273 -6.39 -9.93 -18.57
C VAL A 273 -5.24 -9.00 -18.18
N LEU A 274 -4.98 -8.79 -16.89
CA LEU A 274 -3.84 -8.02 -16.39
C LEU A 274 -2.52 -8.56 -16.96
N ALA A 275 -2.30 -9.87 -16.86
CA ALA A 275 -1.10 -10.52 -17.36
C ALA A 275 -0.99 -10.39 -18.90
N ALA A 276 -2.07 -10.62 -19.63
CA ALA A 276 -2.11 -10.45 -21.10
C ALA A 276 -1.80 -9.02 -21.52
N HIS A 277 -2.15 -8.01 -20.69
CA HIS A 277 -1.82 -6.61 -20.89
C HIS A 277 -0.39 -6.24 -20.44
N GLY A 278 0.38 -7.20 -19.89
CA GLY A 278 1.73 -6.98 -19.38
C GLY A 278 1.80 -6.39 -17.97
N GLY A 279 0.65 -6.22 -17.31
CA GLY A 279 0.56 -5.64 -15.97
C GLY A 279 1.06 -6.57 -14.86
N VAL A 280 1.06 -6.08 -13.64
CA VAL A 280 1.58 -6.78 -12.45
C VAL A 280 0.65 -6.54 -11.26
N ILE A 281 0.40 -7.60 -10.50
CA ILE A 281 -0.20 -7.50 -9.16
C ILE A 281 0.88 -7.67 -8.10
N GLN A 282 0.86 -6.79 -7.09
CA GLN A 282 1.72 -6.85 -5.92
C GLN A 282 0.90 -7.36 -4.73
N MET A 283 1.44 -8.36 -4.03
CA MET A 283 0.69 -9.08 -3.00
C MET A 283 0.64 -8.29 -1.70
N ASN A 284 -0.58 -8.05 -1.22
CA ASN A 284 -0.89 -7.33 0.02
C ASN A 284 -0.88 -8.27 1.23
N SER A 285 -0.53 -7.73 2.40
CA SER A 285 -0.58 -8.46 3.67
C SER A 285 -1.65 -7.97 4.66
N TYR A 286 -2.50 -7.02 4.26
CA TYR A 286 -3.59 -6.57 5.11
C TYR A 286 -4.57 -7.71 5.43
N GLN A 287 -4.75 -8.00 6.72
CA GLN A 287 -5.51 -9.15 7.21
C GLN A 287 -6.91 -9.24 6.62
N GLY A 288 -7.63 -8.10 6.53
CA GLY A 288 -9.01 -8.06 6.05
C GLY A 288 -9.17 -8.44 4.57
N TYR A 289 -8.07 -8.42 3.79
CA TYR A 289 -8.08 -8.86 2.39
C TYR A 289 -7.59 -10.31 2.21
N LEU A 290 -6.96 -10.87 3.25
CA LEU A 290 -6.49 -12.26 3.23
C LEU A 290 -7.55 -13.23 3.70
N ILE A 291 -8.38 -12.83 4.70
CA ILE A 291 -9.36 -13.69 5.34
C ILE A 291 -10.58 -12.89 5.84
N ASP A 292 -11.69 -13.59 6.06
CA ASP A 292 -12.74 -13.11 6.96
C ASP A 292 -12.31 -13.38 8.43
N ALA A 293 -12.05 -12.33 9.17
CA ALA A 293 -11.67 -12.43 10.60
C ALA A 293 -12.85 -12.82 11.50
N GLY A 294 -14.09 -12.77 11.00
CA GLY A 294 -15.30 -13.06 11.78
C GLY A 294 -15.56 -12.04 12.89
N ALA A 295 -15.20 -10.78 12.68
CA ALA A 295 -15.36 -9.73 13.69
C ALA A 295 -16.83 -9.43 13.97
N THR A 296 -17.23 -9.56 15.25
CA THR A 296 -18.60 -9.24 15.69
C THR A 296 -18.85 -7.73 15.72
N PRO A 297 -20.13 -7.28 15.74
CA PRO A 297 -20.45 -5.85 15.90
C PRO A 297 -19.84 -5.22 17.15
N GLU A 298 -19.76 -5.96 18.27
CA GLU A 298 -19.15 -5.51 19.53
C GLU A 298 -17.65 -5.34 19.39
N ARG A 299 -16.99 -6.25 18.65
CA ARG A 299 -15.56 -6.12 18.30
C ARG A 299 -15.32 -4.87 17.47
N LYS A 300 -16.07 -4.65 16.41
CA LYS A 300 -15.94 -3.48 15.52
C LYS A 300 -16.16 -2.16 16.29
N ALA A 301 -17.17 -2.13 17.18
CA ALA A 301 -17.39 -0.96 18.03
C ALA A 301 -16.23 -0.69 19.01
N ALA A 302 -15.60 -1.75 19.53
CA ALA A 302 -14.44 -1.62 20.42
C ALA A 302 -13.17 -1.20 19.66
N GLU A 303 -12.99 -1.65 18.42
CA GLU A 303 -11.93 -1.17 17.52
C GLU A 303 -12.09 0.32 17.23
N GLN A 304 -13.30 0.76 16.89
CA GLN A 304 -13.59 2.18 16.69
C GLN A 304 -13.29 3.00 17.94
N ALA A 305 -13.65 2.51 19.12
CA ALA A 305 -13.33 3.20 20.39
C ALA A 305 -11.81 3.30 20.64
N LEU A 306 -11.00 2.33 20.19
CA LEU A 306 -9.55 2.45 20.25
C LEU A 306 -9.04 3.52 19.26
N GLN A 307 -9.57 3.57 18.04
CA GLN A 307 -9.24 4.61 17.08
C GLN A 307 -9.55 6.01 17.65
N ASP A 308 -10.73 6.18 18.22
CA ASP A 308 -11.14 7.44 18.85
C ASP A 308 -10.25 7.81 20.05
N LYS A 309 -9.86 6.81 20.87
CA LYS A 309 -8.98 6.99 22.04
C LYS A 309 -7.62 7.58 21.66
N TYR A 310 -7.07 7.15 20.54
CA TYR A 310 -5.75 7.60 20.06
C TYR A 310 -5.83 8.80 19.11
N GLY A 311 -7.04 9.29 18.80
CA GLY A 311 -7.24 10.51 17.98
C GLY A 311 -6.92 10.36 16.51
N GLY A 312 -6.97 9.14 15.99
CA GLY A 312 -6.59 8.82 14.62
C GLY A 312 -5.08 9.03 14.36
N GLU A 313 -4.63 8.83 13.12
CA GLU A 313 -3.20 8.92 12.77
C GLU A 313 -2.56 10.27 13.10
N ALA A 314 -3.27 11.37 12.86
CA ALA A 314 -2.74 12.72 13.05
C ALA A 314 -2.44 13.10 14.51
N GLY A 315 -3.09 12.43 15.48
CA GLY A 315 -2.93 12.69 16.92
C GLY A 315 -1.96 11.77 17.64
N MET A 316 -1.57 10.65 17.02
CA MET A 316 -0.73 9.64 17.67
C MET A 316 0.75 10.04 17.66
N LYS A 317 1.42 9.74 18.80
CA LYS A 317 2.90 9.78 18.89
C LYS A 317 3.45 8.39 18.66
N THR A 318 4.70 8.27 18.23
CA THR A 318 5.39 6.98 18.10
C THR A 318 5.35 6.17 19.42
N ALA A 319 5.52 6.84 20.56
CA ALA A 319 5.39 6.22 21.87
C ALA A 319 4.00 5.62 22.17
N ASP A 320 2.95 6.06 21.48
CA ASP A 320 1.61 5.49 21.62
C ASP A 320 1.50 4.10 21.00
N GLY A 321 2.34 3.78 20.02
CA GLY A 321 2.30 2.49 19.31
C GLY A 321 2.50 1.29 20.22
N VAL A 322 3.34 1.39 21.26
CA VAL A 322 3.52 0.32 22.25
C VAL A 322 2.26 0.15 23.11
N ARG A 323 1.62 1.27 23.50
CA ARG A 323 0.35 1.23 24.24
C ARG A 323 -0.78 0.68 23.38
N LEU A 324 -0.86 1.11 22.14
CA LEU A 324 -1.84 0.59 21.17
C LEU A 324 -1.67 -0.92 20.97
N ALA A 325 -0.45 -1.43 20.83
CA ALA A 325 -0.19 -2.87 20.74
C ALA A 325 -0.72 -3.65 21.95
N ALA A 326 -0.55 -3.09 23.15
CA ALA A 326 -1.09 -3.68 24.39
C ALA A 326 -2.63 -3.65 24.43
N ASP A 327 -3.25 -2.54 24.00
CA ASP A 327 -4.70 -2.40 23.95
C ASP A 327 -5.33 -3.34 22.90
N LEU A 328 -4.70 -3.50 21.75
CA LEU A 328 -5.13 -4.47 20.73
C LEU A 328 -5.07 -5.91 21.25
N LYS A 329 -4.02 -6.25 21.98
CA LYS A 329 -3.92 -7.56 22.66
C LYS A 329 -5.03 -7.78 23.68
N ALA A 330 -5.37 -6.75 24.46
CA ALA A 330 -6.48 -6.81 25.41
C ALA A 330 -7.84 -6.94 24.68
N LEU A 331 -7.98 -6.27 23.53
CA LEU A 331 -9.15 -6.38 22.67
C LEU A 331 -9.33 -7.79 22.13
N ASP A 332 -8.24 -8.43 21.65
CA ASP A 332 -8.25 -9.81 21.17
C ASP A 332 -8.63 -10.81 22.26
N ALA A 333 -8.14 -10.59 23.48
CA ALA A 333 -8.52 -11.43 24.62
C ALA A 333 -10.00 -11.30 24.98
N LYS A 334 -10.59 -10.11 24.82
CA LYS A 334 -11.99 -9.83 25.14
C LYS A 334 -12.95 -10.24 24.01
N TYR A 335 -12.57 -10.00 22.78
CA TYR A 335 -13.35 -10.28 21.57
C TYR A 335 -12.49 -11.03 20.57
N PRO A 336 -12.30 -12.35 20.75
CA PRO A 336 -11.41 -13.13 19.89
C PRO A 336 -11.86 -13.09 18.42
N VAL A 337 -10.90 -12.95 17.53
CA VAL A 337 -11.06 -13.06 16.07
C VAL A 337 -10.04 -14.03 15.51
N ARG A 338 -10.28 -14.52 14.30
CA ARG A 338 -9.25 -15.21 13.53
C ARG A 338 -8.24 -14.17 13.01
N HIS A 339 -6.97 -14.39 13.26
CA HIS A 339 -5.90 -13.64 12.61
C HIS A 339 -5.45 -14.37 11.35
N ALA A 340 -5.11 -13.61 10.30
CA ALA A 340 -4.43 -14.15 9.14
C ALA A 340 -3.07 -14.73 9.56
N THR A 341 -2.60 -15.70 8.81
CA THR A 341 -1.31 -16.38 9.05
C THR A 341 -0.44 -16.27 7.81
N LEU A 342 0.83 -16.68 7.93
CA LEU A 342 1.73 -16.83 6.77
C LEU A 342 1.14 -17.77 5.70
N ASP A 343 0.41 -18.81 6.11
CA ASP A 343 -0.24 -19.74 5.17
C ASP A 343 -1.34 -19.01 4.38
N ASP A 344 -2.11 -18.13 5.01
CA ASP A 344 -3.13 -17.35 4.31
C ASP A 344 -2.51 -16.40 3.29
N PHE A 345 -1.45 -15.68 3.65
CA PHE A 345 -0.71 -14.83 2.71
C PHE A 345 -0.11 -15.64 1.56
N PHE A 346 0.55 -16.77 1.87
CA PHE A 346 1.14 -17.61 0.83
C PHE A 346 0.09 -18.33 -0.03
N ALA A 347 -1.13 -18.55 0.47
CA ALA A 347 -2.22 -19.05 -0.36
C ALA A 347 -2.60 -18.07 -1.48
N HIS A 348 -2.71 -16.77 -1.17
CA HIS A 348 -2.91 -15.73 -2.18
C HIS A 348 -1.74 -15.66 -3.16
N LEU A 349 -0.51 -15.59 -2.67
CA LEU A 349 0.69 -15.53 -3.49
C LEU A 349 0.80 -16.76 -4.42
N GLU A 350 0.60 -17.98 -3.88
CA GLU A 350 0.66 -19.21 -4.66
C GLU A 350 -0.41 -19.28 -5.74
N HIS A 351 -1.65 -18.86 -5.40
CA HIS A 351 -2.75 -18.83 -6.35
C HIS A 351 -2.42 -17.96 -7.56
N VAL A 352 -1.98 -16.73 -7.30
CA VAL A 352 -1.67 -15.77 -8.37
C VAL A 352 -0.46 -16.23 -9.20
N LEU A 353 0.61 -16.70 -8.54
CA LEU A 353 1.80 -17.24 -9.24
C LEU A 353 1.47 -18.42 -10.15
N LYS A 354 0.57 -19.32 -9.73
CA LYS A 354 0.11 -20.46 -10.55
C LYS A 354 -0.79 -20.02 -11.70
N LEU A 355 -1.57 -18.98 -11.50
CA LEU A 355 -2.58 -18.53 -12.45
C LEU A 355 -1.97 -17.73 -13.62
N ILE A 356 -1.06 -16.80 -13.32
CA ILE A 356 -0.56 -15.82 -14.30
C ILE A 356 0.97 -15.80 -14.45
N GLY A 357 1.70 -16.63 -13.70
CA GLY A 357 3.16 -16.71 -13.77
C GLY A 357 3.90 -15.66 -12.94
N PRO A 358 5.18 -15.95 -12.60
CA PRO A 358 5.98 -15.07 -11.76
C PRO A 358 6.33 -13.72 -12.41
N GLU A 359 6.18 -13.59 -13.74
CA GLU A 359 6.47 -12.36 -14.49
C GLU A 359 5.41 -11.25 -14.25
N HIS A 360 4.28 -11.61 -13.62
CA HIS A 360 3.14 -10.72 -13.38
C HIS A 360 2.82 -10.55 -11.90
N VAL A 361 3.73 -10.97 -11.02
CA VAL A 361 3.54 -10.93 -9.55
C VAL A 361 4.68 -10.19 -8.89
N GLY A 362 4.38 -9.48 -7.80
CA GLY A 362 5.38 -8.83 -6.97
C GLY A 362 4.91 -8.67 -5.53
N ILE A 363 5.58 -7.77 -4.79
CA ILE A 363 5.39 -7.57 -3.35
C ILE A 363 5.01 -6.12 -3.06
N GLY A 364 3.86 -5.94 -2.41
CA GLY A 364 3.33 -4.67 -1.96
C GLY A 364 2.57 -4.88 -0.66
N MET A 365 3.31 -4.93 0.44
CA MET A 365 2.84 -5.47 1.71
C MET A 365 1.90 -4.53 2.46
N ASP A 366 1.82 -3.26 2.06
CA ASP A 366 1.00 -2.24 2.72
C ASP A 366 1.52 -1.89 4.13
N TRP A 367 2.86 -1.81 4.25
CA TRP A 367 3.52 -1.48 5.49
C TRP A 367 3.17 -0.06 5.96
N ASP A 368 2.90 0.08 7.24
CA ASP A 368 2.43 1.31 7.90
C ASP A 368 1.03 1.78 7.45
N GLY A 369 0.40 1.11 6.46
CA GLY A 369 -0.95 1.37 5.95
C GLY A 369 -2.00 0.33 6.41
N GLY A 370 -1.57 -0.72 7.11
CA GLY A 370 -2.46 -1.78 7.59
C GLY A 370 -1.92 -3.19 7.34
N GLY A 371 -0.85 -3.30 6.58
CA GLY A 371 -0.18 -4.55 6.30
C GLY A 371 0.49 -5.18 7.52
N GLY A 372 1.01 -6.38 7.31
CA GLY A 372 1.60 -7.19 8.36
C GLY A 372 0.60 -8.17 8.99
N LEU A 373 1.15 -9.27 9.49
CA LEU A 373 0.37 -10.36 10.09
C LEU A 373 1.26 -11.12 11.08
N PRO A 374 0.67 -11.91 12.00
CA PRO A 374 1.43 -12.73 12.91
C PRO A 374 2.48 -13.61 12.20
N GLY A 375 3.73 -13.45 12.61
CA GLY A 375 4.88 -14.09 11.98
C GLY A 375 5.49 -13.34 10.80
N MET A 376 4.93 -12.18 10.41
CA MET A 376 5.49 -11.23 9.46
C MET A 376 5.01 -9.82 9.85
N GLU A 377 5.52 -9.33 10.98
CA GLU A 377 5.01 -8.14 11.65
C GLU A 377 5.60 -6.84 11.08
N ASP A 378 6.78 -6.90 10.50
CA ASP A 378 7.45 -5.73 9.93
C ASP A 378 8.43 -6.11 8.79
N VAL A 379 9.07 -5.11 8.20
CA VAL A 379 9.97 -5.31 7.05
C VAL A 379 11.19 -6.20 7.34
N ALA A 380 11.54 -6.45 8.60
CA ALA A 380 12.63 -7.38 8.95
C ALA A 380 12.28 -8.84 8.64
N ASP A 381 10.99 -9.14 8.52
CA ASP A 381 10.46 -10.48 8.24
C ASP A 381 10.42 -10.85 6.75
N LEU A 382 10.66 -9.93 5.85
CA LEU A 382 10.59 -10.12 4.39
C LEU A 382 11.41 -11.31 3.85
N PRO A 383 12.55 -11.74 4.47
CA PRO A 383 13.24 -12.96 4.04
C PRO A 383 12.38 -14.23 4.08
N LYS A 384 11.27 -14.24 4.84
CA LYS A 384 10.31 -15.36 4.86
C LYS A 384 9.64 -15.58 3.50
N ILE A 385 9.35 -14.50 2.77
CA ILE A 385 8.80 -14.56 1.40
C ILE A 385 9.82 -15.20 0.46
N THR A 386 11.06 -14.76 0.49
CA THR A 386 12.14 -15.35 -0.31
C THR A 386 12.40 -16.82 0.06
N ALA A 387 12.35 -17.16 1.36
CA ALA A 387 12.49 -18.56 1.82
C ALA A 387 11.37 -19.43 1.26
N TRP A 388 10.13 -18.94 1.26
CA TRP A 388 8.99 -19.64 0.70
C TRP A 388 9.14 -19.83 -0.82
N LEU A 389 9.52 -18.81 -1.57
CA LEU A 389 9.74 -18.89 -3.01
C LEU A 389 10.84 -19.91 -3.36
N LEU A 390 11.96 -19.91 -2.61
CA LEU A 390 13.04 -20.90 -2.77
C LEU A 390 12.54 -22.32 -2.48
N ARG A 391 11.74 -22.51 -1.42
CA ARG A 391 11.14 -23.81 -1.06
C ARG A 391 10.19 -24.32 -2.14
N LYS A 392 9.48 -23.41 -2.83
CA LYS A 392 8.59 -23.73 -3.96
C LYS A 392 9.35 -23.95 -5.28
N GLY A 393 10.65 -23.75 -5.32
CA GLY A 393 11.50 -24.03 -6.47
C GLY A 393 11.62 -22.90 -7.49
N TYR A 394 11.23 -21.67 -7.14
CA TYR A 394 11.46 -20.50 -8.00
C TYR A 394 12.95 -20.23 -8.13
N SER A 395 13.38 -19.91 -9.36
CA SER A 395 14.77 -19.54 -9.66
C SER A 395 15.14 -18.18 -9.05
N GLU A 396 16.44 -17.93 -8.86
CA GLU A 396 16.91 -16.62 -8.36
C GLU A 396 16.48 -15.48 -9.26
N GLN A 397 16.36 -15.69 -10.59
CA GLN A 397 15.86 -14.68 -11.53
C GLN A 397 14.37 -14.42 -11.30
N GLN A 398 13.54 -15.44 -11.19
CA GLN A 398 12.11 -15.26 -10.90
C GLN A 398 11.88 -14.54 -9.56
N ILE A 399 12.68 -14.85 -8.55
CA ILE A 399 12.64 -14.16 -7.26
C ILE A 399 13.07 -12.67 -7.41
N ALA A 400 14.09 -12.39 -8.22
CA ALA A 400 14.50 -11.03 -8.54
C ALA A 400 13.39 -10.25 -9.26
N ASP A 401 12.71 -10.89 -10.21
CA ASP A 401 11.60 -10.29 -10.95
C ASP A 401 10.41 -9.99 -10.03
N ILE A 402 10.06 -10.92 -9.12
CA ILE A 402 9.01 -10.72 -8.10
C ILE A 402 9.36 -9.56 -7.17
N TRP A 403 10.62 -9.44 -6.71
CA TRP A 403 11.01 -8.37 -5.78
C TRP A 403 11.09 -6.98 -6.42
N SER A 404 11.46 -6.89 -7.69
CA SER A 404 11.58 -5.56 -8.32
C SER A 404 11.46 -5.57 -9.85
N GLY A 405 11.95 -6.62 -10.52
CA GLY A 405 12.05 -6.63 -11.98
C GLY A 405 10.71 -6.36 -12.65
N ASN A 406 9.62 -6.93 -12.15
CA ASN A 406 8.29 -6.78 -12.73
C ASN A 406 7.74 -5.35 -12.59
N VAL A 407 7.81 -4.74 -11.41
CA VAL A 407 7.33 -3.35 -11.22
C VAL A 407 8.19 -2.37 -12.00
N LEU A 408 9.50 -2.57 -12.05
CA LEU A 408 10.41 -1.70 -12.81
C LEU A 408 10.20 -1.85 -14.32
N ARG A 409 9.85 -3.04 -14.82
CA ARG A 409 9.45 -3.26 -16.22
C ARG A 409 8.20 -2.46 -16.58
N VAL A 410 7.17 -2.49 -15.74
CA VAL A 410 5.95 -1.68 -15.93
C VAL A 410 6.28 -0.19 -15.97
N MET A 411 7.10 0.28 -15.02
CA MET A 411 7.56 1.67 -15.00
C MET A 411 8.34 2.05 -16.25
N GLN A 412 9.26 1.19 -16.72
CA GLN A 412 10.03 1.45 -17.94
C GLN A 412 9.12 1.60 -19.14
N GLN A 413 8.15 0.69 -19.31
CA GLN A 413 7.21 0.74 -20.43
C GLN A 413 6.36 2.01 -20.40
N ALA A 414 5.92 2.46 -19.21
CA ALA A 414 5.18 3.72 -19.08
C ALA A 414 6.05 4.94 -19.48
N GLN A 415 7.29 4.98 -19.03
CA GLN A 415 8.22 6.08 -19.34
C GLN A 415 8.64 6.08 -20.82
N ASP A 416 8.91 4.92 -21.41
CA ASP A 416 9.28 4.79 -22.82
C ASP A 416 8.13 5.24 -23.73
N TRP A 417 6.89 4.81 -23.41
CA TRP A 417 5.72 5.24 -24.14
C TRP A 417 5.53 6.76 -24.07
N ALA A 418 5.63 7.35 -22.88
CA ALA A 418 5.50 8.79 -22.67
C ALA A 418 6.58 9.57 -23.45
N ALA A 419 7.82 9.09 -23.45
CA ALA A 419 8.93 9.70 -24.17
C ALA A 419 8.73 9.66 -25.69
N ALA A 420 7.99 8.69 -26.21
CA ALA A 420 7.67 8.56 -27.63
C ALA A 420 6.50 9.46 -28.09
N GLN A 421 5.77 10.07 -27.13
CA GLN A 421 4.65 10.95 -27.49
C GLN A 421 5.14 12.32 -27.98
N PRO A 422 4.40 13.00 -28.89
CA PRO A 422 4.70 14.37 -29.24
C PRO A 422 4.73 15.27 -28.00
N LYS A 423 5.76 16.08 -27.87
CA LYS A 423 5.80 17.10 -26.82
C LYS A 423 4.72 18.14 -27.11
N SER A 424 3.73 18.23 -26.23
CA SER A 424 2.65 19.25 -26.28
C SER A 424 3.19 20.62 -25.87
#